data_9cd4750924831d423451f14c37c1e701
#
_entry.id   9cd4750924831d423451f14c37c1e701
#
_cell.length_a   1.000
_cell.length_b   1.000
_cell.length_c   1.000
_cell.angle_alpha   90.00
_cell.angle_beta   90.00
_cell.angle_gamma   90.00
#
_symmetry.space_group_name_H-M   'P 1'
#
loop_
_entity.id
_entity.type
_entity.pdbx_description
1 polymer ?
#
loop_
_entity_poly.entity_id
_entity_poly.type
_entity_poly.pdbx_seq_one_letter_code
_entity_poly.pdbx_strand_id
1 'polypeptide(L)'
;ARQFGFDQLTELLVQKVHETTLEVNLNAVVANLNYYRAFMKPETKLVCMIKADGYGAGAVEIAKTLQDHRVDYLAVAVADEGVTLRKNGITSNIMIMNPEMTAFKTMFDYDLEPEVYSFRLLDALIKAAEKEGVTGFPVHIKLDTGMHRMGFDPENDMEELIGKLKHQNAIIPRSVFSHFVGSDDDSFDDFSAHQFELFDKGSKQLQAAFDHKILRHICNSAGIEHFPERQLDMCRLGLGLYGINSRNNKT
;
A
#
# COMPACT_ATOMS: atom_id res chain seq x y z
N ALA A 1 22.55 -10.34 -21.80
CA ALA A 1 21.82 -11.59 -21.55
C ALA A 1 20.31 -11.36 -21.57
N ARG A 2 19.76 -10.43 -20.78
CA ARG A 2 18.31 -10.13 -20.75
C ARG A 2 17.73 -9.82 -22.13
N GLN A 3 18.47 -9.08 -22.96
CA GLN A 3 18.02 -8.66 -24.28
C GLN A 3 17.77 -9.81 -25.27
N PHE A 4 18.30 -11.01 -24.99
CA PHE A 4 18.23 -12.18 -25.86
C PHE A 4 17.61 -13.42 -25.20
N GLY A 5 16.99 -13.28 -24.01
CA GLY A 5 16.38 -14.42 -23.31
C GLY A 5 17.36 -15.45 -22.73
N PHE A 6 18.64 -15.10 -22.64
CA PHE A 6 19.65 -16.01 -22.07
C PHE A 6 19.61 -16.15 -20.54
N ASP A 7 18.77 -15.34 -19.86
CA ASP A 7 18.62 -15.42 -18.40
C ASP A 7 18.13 -16.79 -17.96
N GLN A 8 17.14 -17.35 -18.65
CA GLN A 8 16.64 -18.71 -18.37
C GLN A 8 17.70 -19.77 -18.63
N LEU A 9 18.53 -19.59 -19.67
CA LEU A 9 19.62 -20.51 -19.97
C LEU A 9 20.73 -20.42 -18.91
N THR A 10 21.00 -19.24 -18.41
CA THR A 10 21.99 -19.01 -17.35
C THR A 10 21.52 -19.64 -16.05
N GLU A 11 20.24 -19.51 -15.69
CA GLU A 11 19.67 -20.18 -14.51
C GLU A 11 19.73 -21.70 -14.59
N LEU A 12 19.56 -22.27 -15.80
CA LEU A 12 19.67 -23.72 -16.02
C LEU A 12 21.10 -24.23 -15.98
N LEU A 13 22.08 -23.38 -16.32
CA LEU A 13 23.50 -23.77 -16.40
C LEU A 13 24.27 -23.48 -15.10
N VAL A 14 23.74 -22.62 -14.22
CA VAL A 14 24.35 -22.38 -12.92
C VAL A 14 24.02 -23.54 -11.99
N GLN A 15 25.00 -24.39 -11.71
CA GLN A 15 24.88 -25.36 -10.61
C GLN A 15 24.61 -24.59 -9.30
N LYS A 16 23.49 -24.90 -8.65
CA LYS A 16 23.22 -24.38 -7.29
C LYS A 16 24.26 -24.98 -6.35
N VAL A 17 25.19 -24.17 -5.91
CA VAL A 17 26.31 -24.59 -5.02
C VAL A 17 25.92 -24.44 -3.55
N HIS A 18 24.68 -23.96 -3.24
CA HIS A 18 24.21 -23.70 -1.88
C HIS A 18 23.23 -24.77 -1.43
N GLU A 19 23.51 -25.34 -0.27
CA GLU A 19 22.58 -26.26 0.44
C GLU A 19 21.56 -25.48 1.29
N THR A 20 21.73 -24.15 1.42
CA THR A 20 20.82 -23.32 2.19
C THR A 20 19.52 -23.11 1.41
N THR A 21 18.41 -23.51 2.00
CA THR A 21 17.05 -23.31 1.45
C THR A 21 16.24 -22.40 2.36
N LEU A 22 15.45 -21.49 1.77
CA LEU A 22 14.41 -20.75 2.46
C LEU A 22 13.09 -21.50 2.28
N GLU A 23 12.51 -21.98 3.36
CA GLU A 23 11.19 -22.60 3.36
C GLU A 23 10.14 -21.59 3.79
N VAL A 24 9.15 -21.33 2.91
CA VAL A 24 8.03 -20.42 3.21
C VAL A 24 6.76 -21.24 3.38
N ASN A 25 6.17 -21.19 4.57
CA ASN A 25 4.93 -21.87 4.88
C ASN A 25 3.72 -20.97 4.61
N LEU A 26 3.06 -21.17 3.48
CA LEU A 26 1.87 -20.38 3.11
C LEU A 26 0.70 -20.56 4.08
N ASN A 27 0.56 -21.70 4.74
CA ASN A 27 -0.45 -21.90 5.78
C ASN A 27 -0.18 -21.00 6.99
N ALA A 28 1.08 -20.75 7.34
CA ALA A 28 1.44 -19.81 8.39
C ALA A 28 1.08 -18.36 7.99
N VAL A 29 1.28 -17.99 6.72
CA VAL A 29 0.84 -16.70 6.19
C VAL A 29 -0.68 -16.55 6.32
N VAL A 30 -1.45 -17.58 5.99
CA VAL A 30 -2.91 -17.59 6.15
C VAL A 30 -3.32 -17.54 7.62
N ALA A 31 -2.62 -18.25 8.50
CA ALA A 31 -2.87 -18.17 9.94
C ALA A 31 -2.66 -16.76 10.50
N ASN A 32 -1.56 -16.10 10.08
CA ASN A 32 -1.28 -14.71 10.45
C ASN A 32 -2.34 -13.75 9.89
N LEU A 33 -2.74 -13.91 8.61
CA LEU A 33 -3.82 -13.14 8.02
C LEU A 33 -5.12 -13.25 8.84
N ASN A 34 -5.52 -14.46 9.22
CA ASN A 34 -6.72 -14.70 10.00
C ASN A 34 -6.61 -14.18 11.42
N TYR A 35 -5.42 -14.25 12.02
CA TYR A 35 -5.14 -13.64 13.32
C TYR A 35 -5.45 -12.13 13.30
N TYR A 36 -4.89 -11.39 12.34
CA TYR A 36 -5.15 -9.96 12.25
C TYR A 36 -6.59 -9.63 11.86
N ARG A 37 -7.22 -10.44 11.01
CA ARG A 37 -8.65 -10.29 10.70
C ARG A 37 -9.55 -10.41 11.93
N ALA A 38 -9.17 -11.20 12.92
CA ALA A 38 -9.95 -11.35 14.16
C ALA A 38 -9.99 -10.06 15.01
N PHE A 39 -9.04 -9.13 14.83
CA PHE A 39 -9.05 -7.81 15.46
C PHE A 39 -9.80 -6.76 14.64
N MET A 40 -10.15 -7.06 13.39
CA MET A 40 -10.76 -6.09 12.48
C MET A 40 -12.29 -6.18 12.52
N LYS A 41 -12.93 -5.03 12.24
CA LYS A 41 -14.37 -5.02 12.00
C LYS A 41 -14.66 -5.68 10.64
N PRO A 42 -15.80 -6.37 10.49
CA PRO A 42 -16.14 -7.10 9.25
C PRO A 42 -16.17 -6.22 8.00
N GLU A 43 -16.53 -4.95 8.14
CA GLU A 43 -16.61 -3.98 7.05
C GLU A 43 -15.27 -3.33 6.69
N THR A 44 -14.26 -3.44 7.57
CA THR A 44 -12.94 -2.84 7.36
C THR A 44 -12.15 -3.64 6.33
N LYS A 45 -11.74 -2.98 5.25
CA LYS A 45 -10.92 -3.56 4.19
C LYS A 45 -9.49 -3.82 4.64
N LEU A 46 -8.84 -4.75 3.96
CA LEU A 46 -7.45 -5.10 4.27
C LEU A 46 -6.53 -4.95 3.06
N VAL A 47 -5.44 -4.22 3.25
CA VAL A 47 -4.28 -4.16 2.35
C VAL A 47 -3.19 -5.06 2.91
N CYS A 48 -2.66 -6.00 2.13
CA CYS A 48 -1.50 -6.79 2.48
C CYS A 48 -0.26 -6.30 1.75
N MET A 49 0.81 -6.02 2.53
CA MET A 49 2.08 -5.54 1.99
C MET A 49 2.92 -6.73 1.52
N ILE A 50 3.24 -6.76 0.23
CA ILE A 50 4.05 -7.82 -0.41
C ILE A 50 5.23 -7.24 -1.21
N LYS A 51 5.65 -6.03 -0.85
CA LYS A 51 6.80 -5.34 -1.44
C LYS A 51 8.11 -6.09 -1.19
N ALA A 52 9.15 -5.75 -1.96
CA ALA A 52 10.48 -6.37 -1.88
C ALA A 52 10.39 -7.92 -1.98
N ASP A 53 9.71 -8.39 -3.05
CA ASP A 53 9.46 -9.80 -3.30
C ASP A 53 8.84 -10.53 -2.08
N GLY A 54 7.77 -9.94 -1.52
CA GLY A 54 7.14 -10.49 -0.32
C GLY A 54 8.08 -10.48 0.89
N TYR A 55 8.85 -9.41 1.08
CA TYR A 55 9.92 -9.32 2.09
C TYR A 55 10.96 -10.44 1.95
N GLY A 56 11.22 -10.88 0.70
CA GLY A 56 12.14 -11.96 0.37
C GLY A 56 11.53 -13.37 0.44
N ALA A 57 10.24 -13.48 0.72
CA ALA A 57 9.56 -14.78 0.86
C ALA A 57 8.87 -15.26 -0.45
N GLY A 58 8.96 -14.47 -1.54
CA GLY A 58 8.33 -14.80 -2.83
C GLY A 58 6.95 -14.15 -2.98
N ALA A 59 6.88 -13.00 -3.68
CA ALA A 59 5.66 -12.21 -3.78
C ALA A 59 4.53 -12.93 -4.53
N VAL A 60 4.85 -13.69 -5.58
CA VAL A 60 3.83 -14.30 -6.46
C VAL A 60 2.99 -15.33 -5.72
N GLU A 61 3.63 -16.26 -5.01
CA GLU A 61 2.92 -17.34 -4.29
C GLU A 61 2.13 -16.77 -3.10
N ILE A 62 2.69 -15.79 -2.40
CA ILE A 62 1.99 -15.07 -1.33
C ILE A 62 0.79 -14.31 -1.90
N ALA A 63 0.95 -13.59 -3.02
CA ALA A 63 -0.14 -12.85 -3.66
C ALA A 63 -1.29 -13.76 -4.09
N LYS A 64 -1.01 -14.91 -4.70
CA LYS A 64 -2.02 -15.93 -5.06
C LYS A 64 -2.78 -16.38 -3.82
N THR A 65 -2.05 -16.75 -2.77
CA THR A 65 -2.64 -17.18 -1.49
C THR A 65 -3.55 -16.10 -0.91
N LEU A 66 -3.11 -14.84 -0.89
CA LEU A 66 -3.88 -13.72 -0.37
C LEU A 66 -5.13 -13.42 -1.22
N GLN A 67 -5.01 -13.51 -2.54
CA GLN A 67 -6.13 -13.36 -3.47
C GLN A 67 -7.18 -14.45 -3.26
N ASP A 68 -6.78 -15.72 -3.10
CA ASP A 68 -7.68 -16.84 -2.81
C ASP A 68 -8.42 -16.64 -1.47
N HIS A 69 -7.76 -15.95 -0.52
CA HIS A 69 -8.35 -15.56 0.77
C HIS A 69 -9.06 -14.21 0.74
N ARG A 70 -9.35 -13.67 -0.45
CA ARG A 70 -10.16 -12.46 -0.68
C ARG A 70 -9.66 -11.24 0.10
N VAL A 71 -8.37 -10.96 0.02
CA VAL A 71 -7.79 -9.70 0.49
C VAL A 71 -8.19 -8.59 -0.48
N ASP A 72 -8.61 -7.43 0.02
CA ASP A 72 -9.12 -6.32 -0.80
C ASP A 72 -8.06 -5.67 -1.67
N TYR A 73 -6.85 -5.52 -1.13
CA TYR A 73 -5.71 -4.87 -1.79
C TYR A 73 -4.41 -5.60 -1.50
N LEU A 74 -3.56 -5.63 -2.49
CA LEU A 74 -2.13 -5.92 -2.33
C LEU A 74 -1.35 -4.60 -2.47
N ALA A 75 -0.22 -4.48 -1.78
CA ALA A 75 0.64 -3.30 -1.91
C ALA A 75 2.09 -3.71 -2.12
N VAL A 76 2.68 -3.13 -3.16
CA VAL A 76 4.08 -3.33 -3.57
C VAL A 76 4.83 -2.00 -3.55
N ALA A 77 6.17 -2.03 -3.65
CA ALA A 77 6.96 -0.81 -3.63
C ALA A 77 6.91 -0.08 -4.97
N VAL A 78 7.19 -0.76 -6.07
CA VAL A 78 7.39 -0.17 -7.40
C VAL A 78 6.51 -0.85 -8.45
N ALA A 79 6.35 -0.19 -9.61
CA ALA A 79 5.49 -0.69 -10.69
C ALA A 79 5.92 -2.06 -11.22
N ASP A 80 7.21 -2.34 -11.34
CA ASP A 80 7.74 -3.62 -11.84
C ASP A 80 7.29 -4.83 -11.00
N GLU A 81 7.21 -4.66 -9.67
CA GLU A 81 6.65 -5.69 -8.78
C GLU A 81 5.16 -5.94 -9.12
N GLY A 82 4.38 -4.86 -9.30
CA GLY A 82 2.98 -4.96 -9.69
C GLY A 82 2.78 -5.63 -11.05
N VAL A 83 3.60 -5.29 -12.04
CA VAL A 83 3.60 -5.92 -13.37
C VAL A 83 3.89 -7.42 -13.26
N THR A 84 4.86 -7.78 -12.44
CA THR A 84 5.19 -9.19 -12.19
C THR A 84 3.99 -9.96 -11.63
N LEU A 85 3.27 -9.38 -10.68
CA LEU A 85 2.05 -9.98 -10.13
C LEU A 85 0.96 -10.11 -11.20
N ARG A 86 0.70 -9.06 -12.00
CA ARG A 86 -0.29 -9.11 -13.08
C ARG A 86 0.02 -10.21 -14.11
N LYS A 87 1.28 -10.31 -14.53
CA LYS A 87 1.73 -11.37 -15.46
C LYS A 87 1.59 -12.78 -14.89
N ASN A 88 1.51 -12.93 -13.57
CA ASN A 88 1.29 -14.20 -12.89
C ASN A 88 -0.17 -14.43 -12.48
N GLY A 89 -1.13 -13.66 -13.05
CA GLY A 89 -2.56 -13.88 -12.91
C GLY A 89 -3.21 -13.24 -11.68
N ILE A 90 -2.53 -12.29 -11.02
CA ILE A 90 -3.12 -11.54 -9.92
C ILE A 90 -4.08 -10.49 -10.47
N THR A 91 -5.34 -10.57 -10.06
CA THR A 91 -6.44 -9.65 -10.45
C THR A 91 -6.89 -8.72 -9.33
N SER A 92 -6.47 -8.97 -8.08
CA SER A 92 -6.72 -8.09 -6.94
C SER A 92 -6.21 -6.68 -7.20
N ASN A 93 -6.80 -5.67 -6.56
CA ASN A 93 -6.28 -4.29 -6.63
C ASN A 93 -4.85 -4.24 -6.09
N ILE A 94 -3.97 -3.52 -6.80
CA ILE A 94 -2.54 -3.40 -6.42
C ILE A 94 -2.21 -1.92 -6.24
N MET A 95 -1.76 -1.58 -5.05
CA MET A 95 -1.27 -0.25 -4.67
C MET A 95 0.24 -0.16 -4.84
N ILE A 96 0.72 0.89 -5.49
CA ILE A 96 2.16 1.19 -5.64
C ILE A 96 2.55 2.25 -4.62
N MET A 97 3.42 1.86 -3.67
CA MET A 97 3.79 2.70 -2.52
C MET A 97 4.92 3.69 -2.80
N ASN A 98 5.65 3.52 -3.90
CA ASN A 98 6.70 4.44 -4.32
C ASN A 98 6.69 4.54 -5.86
N PRO A 99 5.67 5.20 -6.43
CA PRO A 99 5.53 5.30 -7.88
C PRO A 99 6.64 6.16 -8.49
N GLU A 100 7.26 5.64 -9.53
CA GLU A 100 8.22 6.37 -10.35
C GLU A 100 7.50 7.09 -11.49
N MET A 101 7.85 8.36 -11.75
CA MET A 101 7.20 9.15 -12.81
C MET A 101 7.39 8.56 -14.21
N THR A 102 8.47 7.83 -14.43
CA THR A 102 8.77 7.12 -15.68
C THR A 102 7.89 5.89 -15.90
N ALA A 103 7.22 5.40 -14.86
CA ALA A 103 6.40 4.20 -14.88
C ALA A 103 4.89 4.48 -14.97
N PHE A 104 4.43 5.74 -15.08
CA PHE A 104 3.00 6.06 -15.08
C PHE A 104 2.22 5.33 -16.19
N LYS A 105 2.75 5.32 -17.42
CA LYS A 105 2.09 4.57 -18.49
C LYS A 105 1.96 3.09 -18.15
N THR A 106 2.99 2.48 -17.58
CA THR A 106 2.95 1.09 -17.13
C THR A 106 1.88 0.88 -16.06
N MET A 107 1.75 1.83 -15.12
CA MET A 107 0.70 1.76 -14.08
C MET A 107 -0.70 1.81 -14.71
N PHE A 108 -0.93 2.66 -15.72
CA PHE A 108 -2.21 2.70 -16.43
C PHE A 108 -2.47 1.41 -17.20
N ASP A 109 -1.48 0.90 -17.94
CA ASP A 109 -1.61 -0.31 -18.76
C ASP A 109 -1.90 -1.58 -17.93
N TYR A 110 -1.47 -1.61 -16.66
CA TYR A 110 -1.59 -2.76 -15.76
C TYR A 110 -2.54 -2.55 -14.58
N ASP A 111 -3.34 -1.47 -14.56
CA ASP A 111 -4.25 -1.11 -13.47
C ASP A 111 -3.54 -1.16 -12.10
N LEU A 112 -2.42 -0.43 -11.96
CA LEU A 112 -1.64 -0.32 -10.74
C LEU A 112 -1.89 1.06 -10.11
N GLU A 113 -2.49 1.09 -8.93
CA GLU A 113 -2.99 2.29 -8.28
C GLU A 113 -1.87 3.01 -7.48
N PRO A 114 -1.36 4.19 -7.92
CA PRO A 114 -0.23 4.83 -7.25
C PRO A 114 -0.61 5.57 -5.96
N GLU A 115 0.31 5.55 -4.99
CA GLU A 115 0.37 6.53 -3.91
C GLU A 115 0.72 7.91 -4.48
N VAL A 116 0.08 8.97 -3.97
CA VAL A 116 0.38 10.37 -4.33
C VAL A 116 0.70 11.15 -3.06
N TYR A 117 1.92 11.66 -2.95
CA TYR A 117 2.47 12.23 -1.72
C TYR A 117 3.07 13.63 -1.87
N SER A 118 3.03 14.21 -3.07
CA SER A 118 3.55 15.56 -3.31
C SER A 118 2.89 16.20 -4.52
N PHE A 119 2.86 17.53 -4.58
CA PHE A 119 2.33 18.27 -5.72
C PHE A 119 3.09 17.98 -7.02
N ARG A 120 4.41 17.83 -6.95
CA ARG A 120 5.22 17.45 -8.10
C ARG A 120 4.77 16.11 -8.71
N LEU A 121 4.52 15.11 -7.87
CA LEU A 121 4.05 13.80 -8.32
C LEU A 121 2.62 13.89 -8.84
N LEU A 122 1.75 14.62 -8.15
CA LEU A 122 0.36 14.86 -8.53
C LEU A 122 0.26 15.49 -9.93
N ASP A 123 0.95 16.61 -10.14
CA ASP A 123 0.92 17.34 -11.40
C ASP A 123 1.48 16.50 -12.58
N ALA A 124 2.56 15.76 -12.32
CA ALA A 124 3.15 14.87 -13.31
C ALA A 124 2.21 13.70 -13.67
N LEU A 125 1.52 13.13 -12.69
CA LEU A 125 0.58 12.03 -12.89
C LEU A 125 -0.67 12.49 -13.67
N ILE A 126 -1.25 13.63 -13.30
CA ILE A 126 -2.39 14.23 -14.02
C ILE A 126 -2.02 14.45 -15.48
N LYS A 127 -0.89 15.10 -15.73
CA LYS A 127 -0.40 15.37 -17.10
C LYS A 127 -0.17 14.09 -17.90
N ALA A 128 0.38 13.05 -17.26
CA ALA A 128 0.60 11.76 -17.91
C ALA A 128 -0.73 11.07 -18.25
N ALA A 129 -1.69 11.07 -17.33
CA ALA A 129 -3.01 10.47 -17.55
C ALA A 129 -3.78 11.20 -18.66
N GLU A 130 -3.77 12.53 -18.66
CA GLU A 130 -4.38 13.34 -19.74
C GLU A 130 -3.76 13.02 -21.10
N LYS A 131 -2.42 12.91 -21.17
CA LYS A 131 -1.70 12.57 -22.40
C LYS A 131 -2.08 11.18 -22.94
N GLU A 132 -2.30 10.22 -22.08
CA GLU A 132 -2.72 8.86 -22.45
C GLU A 132 -4.24 8.72 -22.61
N GLY A 133 -5.02 9.81 -22.41
CA GLY A 133 -6.48 9.79 -22.49
C GLY A 133 -7.16 9.02 -21.37
N VAL A 134 -6.48 8.85 -20.25
CA VAL A 134 -6.99 8.14 -19.07
C VAL A 134 -7.89 9.07 -18.27
N THR A 135 -9.02 8.55 -17.78
CA THR A 135 -9.98 9.29 -16.95
C THR A 135 -10.38 8.48 -15.72
N GLY A 136 -10.51 9.17 -14.56
CA GLY A 136 -10.96 8.54 -13.33
C GLY A 136 -10.00 7.47 -12.78
N PHE A 137 -8.71 7.55 -13.09
CA PHE A 137 -7.74 6.57 -12.61
C PHE A 137 -7.58 6.67 -11.09
N PRO A 138 -7.73 5.55 -10.36
CA PRO A 138 -7.70 5.58 -8.90
C PRO A 138 -6.30 5.85 -8.35
N VAL A 139 -6.24 6.75 -7.35
CA VAL A 139 -5.01 7.08 -6.65
C VAL A 139 -5.21 7.09 -5.13
N HIS A 140 -4.13 6.93 -4.39
CA HIS A 140 -4.12 6.89 -2.93
C HIS A 140 -3.36 8.09 -2.38
N ILE A 141 -4.09 9.05 -1.79
CA ILE A 141 -3.50 10.28 -1.26
C ILE A 141 -2.84 10.01 0.09
N LYS A 142 -1.58 10.40 0.22
CA LYS A 142 -0.85 10.27 1.48
C LYS A 142 -0.72 11.59 2.20
N LEU A 143 -1.09 11.58 3.49
CA LEU A 143 -0.87 12.70 4.41
C LEU A 143 0.32 12.40 5.33
N ASP A 144 1.17 13.40 5.55
CA ASP A 144 2.21 13.34 6.57
C ASP A 144 1.68 13.90 7.89
N THR A 145 1.52 13.04 8.86
CA THR A 145 1.01 13.39 10.20
C THR A 145 2.09 13.31 11.27
N GLY A 146 3.37 13.40 10.87
CA GLY A 146 4.48 13.43 11.81
C GLY A 146 5.57 12.36 11.58
N MET A 147 5.44 11.54 10.53
CA MET A 147 6.51 10.60 10.13
C MET A 147 7.64 11.30 9.38
N HIS A 148 7.35 12.44 8.74
CA HIS A 148 8.30 13.25 7.98
C HIS A 148 9.09 12.48 6.92
N ARG A 149 8.41 11.56 6.25
CA ARG A 149 8.99 10.78 5.14
C ARG A 149 8.43 11.20 3.79
N MET A 150 7.13 11.10 3.62
CA MET A 150 6.36 11.48 2.42
C MET A 150 4.92 11.75 2.81
N GLY A 151 4.27 12.69 2.13
CA GLY A 151 2.86 13.03 2.33
C GLY A 151 2.63 14.52 2.24
N PHE A 152 1.38 14.89 1.97
CA PHE A 152 0.93 16.28 2.06
C PHE A 152 0.73 16.67 3.52
N ASP A 153 1.04 17.91 3.85
CA ASP A 153 0.77 18.46 5.17
C ASP A 153 -0.75 18.65 5.36
N PRO A 154 -1.38 17.98 6.34
CA PRO A 154 -2.82 18.08 6.56
C PRO A 154 -3.29 19.46 7.05
N GLU A 155 -2.38 20.33 7.47
CA GLU A 155 -2.71 21.67 7.93
C GLU A 155 -2.52 22.74 6.85
N ASN A 156 -1.51 22.57 5.98
CA ASN A 156 -1.11 23.61 5.04
C ASN A 156 -1.42 23.28 3.57
N ASP A 157 -1.45 22.01 3.18
CA ASP A 157 -1.53 21.61 1.76
C ASP A 157 -2.95 21.29 1.29
N MET A 158 -3.92 21.11 2.19
CA MET A 158 -5.23 20.54 1.86
C MET A 158 -6.04 21.39 0.87
N GLU A 159 -5.98 22.71 0.97
CA GLU A 159 -6.74 23.60 0.06
C GLU A 159 -6.22 23.47 -1.38
N GLU A 160 -4.91 23.55 -1.58
CA GLU A 160 -4.28 23.37 -2.90
C GLU A 160 -4.51 21.97 -3.45
N LEU A 161 -4.33 20.93 -2.62
CA LEU A 161 -4.54 19.53 -3.00
C LEU A 161 -5.96 19.29 -3.49
N ILE A 162 -6.97 19.73 -2.74
CA ILE A 162 -8.38 19.60 -3.10
C ILE A 162 -8.68 20.39 -4.37
N GLY A 163 -8.16 21.63 -4.48
CA GLY A 163 -8.29 22.44 -5.68
C GLY A 163 -7.77 21.72 -6.92
N LYS A 164 -6.55 21.19 -6.88
CA LYS A 164 -5.95 20.44 -7.99
C LYS A 164 -6.75 19.19 -8.34
N LEU A 165 -7.19 18.40 -7.37
CA LEU A 165 -7.95 17.18 -7.60
C LEU A 165 -9.34 17.45 -8.21
N LYS A 166 -9.98 18.57 -7.89
CA LYS A 166 -11.31 18.94 -8.42
C LYS A 166 -11.29 19.54 -9.82
N HIS A 167 -10.18 20.13 -10.24
CA HIS A 167 -10.08 20.83 -11.54
C HIS A 167 -9.61 19.92 -12.69
N GLN A 168 -9.69 18.61 -12.53
CA GLN A 168 -9.33 17.62 -13.52
C GLN A 168 -10.23 16.37 -13.38
N ASN A 169 -10.22 15.50 -14.40
CA ASN A 169 -10.97 14.24 -14.42
C ASN A 169 -10.10 13.02 -14.76
N ALA A 170 -8.80 13.21 -14.88
CA ALA A 170 -7.85 12.16 -15.25
C ALA A 170 -7.67 11.14 -14.12
N ILE A 171 -7.62 11.61 -12.88
CA ILE A 171 -7.44 10.77 -11.68
C ILE A 171 -8.55 11.01 -10.66
N ILE A 172 -8.77 10.03 -9.77
CA ILE A 172 -9.77 10.11 -8.71
C ILE A 172 -9.18 9.61 -7.37
N PRO A 173 -9.32 10.36 -6.27
CA PRO A 173 -8.87 9.89 -4.96
C PRO A 173 -9.72 8.70 -4.49
N ARG A 174 -9.15 7.49 -4.52
CA ARG A 174 -9.76 6.25 -4.05
C ARG A 174 -9.65 6.12 -2.54
N SER A 175 -8.51 6.48 -2.00
CA SER A 175 -8.27 6.48 -0.57
C SER A 175 -7.39 7.65 -0.14
N VAL A 176 -7.42 7.92 1.16
CA VAL A 176 -6.50 8.82 1.84
C VAL A 176 -5.92 8.11 3.07
N PHE A 177 -4.62 8.24 3.29
CA PHE A 177 -3.95 7.51 4.36
C PHE A 177 -2.77 8.25 4.97
N SER A 178 -2.40 7.82 6.17
CA SER A 178 -1.14 8.16 6.83
C SER A 178 -0.51 6.91 7.44
N HIS A 179 0.49 7.06 8.29
CA HIS A 179 1.21 5.94 8.88
C HIS A 179 1.57 6.23 10.33
N PHE A 180 1.12 5.37 11.24
CA PHE A 180 1.55 5.41 12.64
C PHE A 180 3.04 5.10 12.76
N VAL A 181 3.77 5.95 13.46
CA VAL A 181 5.21 5.80 13.69
C VAL A 181 5.49 4.86 14.85
N GLY A 182 4.77 5.01 15.97
CA GLY A 182 5.02 4.33 17.24
C GLY A 182 3.85 3.47 17.73
N SER A 183 3.03 2.91 16.84
CA SER A 183 1.88 2.08 17.24
C SER A 183 2.26 0.75 17.92
N ASP A 184 3.52 0.39 17.93
CA ASP A 184 4.08 -0.80 18.55
C ASP A 184 4.65 -0.55 19.96
N ASP A 185 4.67 0.70 20.44
CA ASP A 185 5.17 1.06 21.77
C ASP A 185 4.22 2.05 22.49
N ASP A 186 3.73 1.66 23.66
CA ASP A 186 2.77 2.43 24.47
C ASP A 186 3.32 3.81 24.87
N SER A 187 4.65 3.99 24.92
CA SER A 187 5.28 5.30 25.19
C SER A 187 5.01 6.35 24.10
N PHE A 188 4.55 5.92 22.91
CA PHE A 188 4.18 6.78 21.80
C PHE A 188 2.67 6.98 21.64
N ASP A 189 1.84 6.58 22.59
CA ASP A 189 0.38 6.66 22.51
C ASP A 189 -0.11 8.09 22.30
N ASP A 190 0.45 9.06 23.05
CA ASP A 190 0.12 10.48 22.89
C ASP A 190 0.50 10.99 21.51
N PHE A 191 1.66 10.59 20.99
CA PHE A 191 2.08 10.94 19.64
C PHE A 191 1.19 10.30 18.57
N SER A 192 0.83 9.03 18.75
CA SER A 192 -0.11 8.32 17.87
C SER A 192 -1.50 8.93 17.90
N ALA A 193 -1.97 9.42 19.07
CA ALA A 193 -3.22 10.15 19.18
C ALA A 193 -3.17 11.44 18.38
N HIS A 194 -2.10 12.22 18.52
CA HIS A 194 -1.91 13.46 17.74
C HIS A 194 -1.82 13.18 16.22
N GLN A 195 -1.10 12.13 15.80
CA GLN A 195 -1.08 11.71 14.39
C GLN A 195 -2.50 11.41 13.88
N PHE A 196 -3.32 10.74 14.68
CA PHE A 196 -4.69 10.42 14.32
C PHE A 196 -5.57 11.66 14.21
N GLU A 197 -5.45 12.64 15.10
CA GLU A 197 -6.20 13.91 15.07
C GLU A 197 -5.90 14.68 13.78
N LEU A 198 -4.63 14.85 13.43
CA LEU A 198 -4.20 15.49 12.18
C LEU A 198 -4.75 14.75 10.95
N PHE A 199 -4.66 13.43 10.96
CA PHE A 199 -5.19 12.59 9.89
C PHE A 199 -6.71 12.70 9.77
N ASP A 200 -7.42 12.61 10.88
CA ASP A 200 -8.89 12.69 10.91
C ASP A 200 -9.38 14.01 10.34
N LYS A 201 -8.77 15.13 10.75
CA LYS A 201 -9.07 16.47 10.24
C LYS A 201 -8.84 16.56 8.72
N GLY A 202 -7.62 16.24 8.24
CA GLY A 202 -7.28 16.37 6.82
C GLY A 202 -8.08 15.41 5.93
N SER A 203 -8.26 14.16 6.36
CA SER A 203 -9.02 13.17 5.60
C SER A 203 -10.52 13.48 5.53
N LYS A 204 -11.12 14.04 6.58
CA LYS A 204 -12.51 14.55 6.55
C LYS A 204 -12.67 15.74 5.63
N GLN A 205 -11.70 16.66 5.63
CA GLN A 205 -11.70 17.81 4.72
C GLN A 205 -11.64 17.35 3.25
N LEU A 206 -10.79 16.37 2.94
CA LEU A 206 -10.75 15.77 1.61
C LEU A 206 -12.08 15.10 1.24
N GLN A 207 -12.64 14.26 2.14
CA GLN A 207 -13.93 13.59 1.89
C GLN A 207 -15.07 14.58 1.64
N ALA A 208 -15.11 15.68 2.37
CA ALA A 208 -16.17 16.69 2.22
C ALA A 208 -16.15 17.40 0.86
N ALA A 209 -15.04 17.35 0.14
CA ALA A 209 -14.89 17.95 -1.18
C ALA A 209 -15.37 17.06 -2.34
N PHE A 210 -15.68 15.78 -2.08
CA PHE A 210 -16.07 14.79 -3.09
C PHE A 210 -17.32 14.02 -2.70
N ASP A 211 -18.19 13.74 -3.68
CA ASP A 211 -19.46 13.02 -3.48
C ASP A 211 -19.24 11.51 -3.34
N HIS A 212 -18.17 10.96 -3.94
CA HIS A 212 -17.85 9.53 -3.81
C HIS A 212 -17.12 9.24 -2.50
N LYS A 213 -17.24 8.01 -2.02
CA LYS A 213 -16.55 7.54 -0.82
C LYS A 213 -15.03 7.45 -1.06
N ILE A 214 -14.26 8.16 -0.25
CA ILE A 214 -12.80 8.05 -0.16
C ILE A 214 -12.47 7.18 1.05
N LEU A 215 -11.80 6.05 0.83
CA LEU A 215 -11.43 5.12 1.91
C LEU A 215 -10.34 5.75 2.79
N ARG A 216 -10.55 5.74 4.09
CA ARG A 216 -9.64 6.34 5.06
C ARG A 216 -8.87 5.23 5.79
N HIS A 217 -7.54 5.34 5.89
CA HIS A 217 -6.74 4.34 6.61
C HIS A 217 -5.44 4.88 7.20
N ILE A 218 -5.11 4.44 8.41
CA ILE A 218 -3.88 4.84 9.11
C ILE A 218 -3.18 3.65 9.78
N CYS A 219 -3.92 2.64 10.25
CA CYS A 219 -3.38 1.50 10.98
C CYS A 219 -2.42 0.66 10.12
N ASN A 220 -1.23 0.41 10.63
CA ASN A 220 -0.29 -0.64 10.22
C ASN A 220 -0.56 -1.92 11.04
N SER A 221 0.31 -2.94 10.97
CA SER A 221 0.12 -4.20 11.70
C SER A 221 -0.09 -3.99 13.21
N ALA A 222 0.77 -3.21 13.86
CA ALA A 222 0.65 -2.93 15.29
C ALA A 222 -0.61 -2.10 15.61
N GLY A 223 -0.94 -1.13 14.76
CA GLY A 223 -2.14 -0.31 14.91
C GLY A 223 -3.45 -1.08 14.79
N ILE A 224 -3.47 -2.20 14.06
CA ILE A 224 -4.66 -3.08 13.99
C ILE A 224 -5.00 -3.64 15.37
N GLU A 225 -4.01 -4.06 16.12
CA GLU A 225 -4.18 -4.62 17.47
C GLU A 225 -4.37 -3.53 18.52
N HIS A 226 -3.56 -2.45 18.42
CA HIS A 226 -3.47 -1.44 19.47
C HIS A 226 -4.62 -0.43 19.45
N PHE A 227 -5.10 -0.06 18.25
CA PHE A 227 -6.09 0.99 18.08
C PHE A 227 -7.32 0.51 17.31
N PRO A 228 -8.11 -0.43 17.86
CA PRO A 228 -9.28 -1.00 17.16
C PRO A 228 -10.31 0.07 16.77
N GLU A 229 -10.40 1.18 17.52
CA GLU A 229 -11.27 2.31 17.21
C GLU A 229 -10.80 3.17 16.03
N ARG A 230 -9.50 3.07 15.65
CA ARG A 230 -8.87 3.85 14.58
C ARG A 230 -8.68 3.08 13.27
N GLN A 231 -9.27 1.89 13.13
CA GLN A 231 -9.15 1.06 11.93
C GLN A 231 -9.80 1.71 10.69
N LEU A 232 -10.85 2.52 10.90
CA LEU A 232 -11.56 3.24 9.85
C LEU A 232 -12.07 2.31 8.73
N ASP A 233 -11.89 2.72 7.46
CA ASP A 233 -12.38 1.97 6.31
C ASP A 233 -11.42 0.86 5.86
N MET A 234 -10.13 0.95 6.20
CA MET A 234 -9.10 0.03 5.73
C MET A 234 -7.90 -0.02 6.66
N CYS A 235 -7.23 -1.17 6.74
CA CYS A 235 -5.97 -1.36 7.47
C CYS A 235 -4.89 -1.92 6.55
N ARG A 236 -3.60 -1.71 6.91
CA ARG A 236 -2.47 -2.22 6.15
C ARG A 236 -1.67 -3.22 6.98
N LEU A 237 -1.76 -4.49 6.61
CA LEU A 237 -1.02 -5.59 7.22
C LEU A 237 0.34 -5.76 6.52
N GLY A 238 1.41 -5.51 7.23
CA GLY A 238 2.79 -5.64 6.75
C GLY A 238 3.54 -6.73 7.51
N LEU A 239 4.41 -6.36 8.44
CA LEU A 239 5.28 -7.28 9.17
C LEU A 239 4.51 -8.39 9.89
N GLY A 240 3.31 -8.09 10.39
CA GLY A 240 2.46 -9.08 11.04
C GLY A 240 2.06 -10.25 10.13
N LEU A 241 1.93 -10.02 8.82
CA LEU A 241 1.65 -11.08 7.85
C LEU A 241 2.77 -12.13 7.82
N TYR A 242 4.00 -11.70 8.06
CA TYR A 242 5.21 -12.54 8.07
C TYR A 242 5.58 -13.06 9.46
N GLY A 243 4.68 -12.94 10.43
CA GLY A 243 4.86 -13.46 11.79
C GLY A 243 5.71 -12.57 12.70
N ILE A 244 5.99 -11.33 12.30
CA ILE A 244 6.70 -10.36 13.13
C ILE A 244 5.68 -9.50 13.85
N ASN A 245 5.54 -9.73 15.16
CA ASN A 245 4.69 -8.93 16.03
C ASN A 245 5.55 -8.21 17.07
N SER A 246 5.70 -6.90 16.92
CA SER A 246 6.56 -6.08 17.77
C SER A 246 6.00 -5.88 19.19
N ARG A 247 4.68 -6.00 19.39
CA ARG A 247 4.05 -5.85 20.71
C ARG A 247 4.16 -7.11 21.59
N ASN A 248 4.09 -8.30 20.98
CA ASN A 248 4.14 -9.57 21.72
C ASN A 248 5.56 -10.07 22.01
N ASN A 249 6.59 -9.43 21.46
CA ASN A 249 8.00 -9.75 21.76
C ASN A 249 8.53 -9.10 23.06
N LYS A 250 7.64 -8.58 23.90
CA LYS A 250 7.98 -8.02 25.23
C LYS A 250 7.89 -9.07 26.37
N THR A 251 7.99 -10.35 26.02
CA THR A 251 8.15 -11.43 27.03
C THR A 251 9.56 -11.95 27.05
#